data_f87b110fa76f6bcbfeb7b22e8e44f5df
#
_entry.id   f87b110fa76f6bcbfeb7b22e8e44f5df
#
_cell.length_a   1.000
_cell.length_b   1.000
_cell.length_c   1.000
_cell.angle_alpha   90.00
_cell.angle_beta   90.00
_cell.angle_gamma   90.00
#
_symmetry.space_group_name_H-M   'P 1'
#
loop_
_entity.id
_entity.type
_entity.pdbx_description
1 polymer ?
#
loop_
_entity_poly.entity_id
_entity_poly.type
_entity_poly.pdbx_seq_one_letter_code
_entity_poly.pdbx_strand_id
1 'polypeptide(L)'
;MTIMVILLALGALLEVGLHGIRPLWRVRRTLVLIAAALTAFGSGGLLMWRPNIATGGLLLVSLYRLFNDVRIVKGRMHERYLLRTTRRTSFALLGWQAFIAACWLAWQAWSPYHVGHLIWAVIAGAQGVSALVLVISTVRSIRRTTWPTEVPHLSDSQLPTVSVAIPARNETDDLEACLQNLVASNYPKLEILVLDDCSQNKRTPEIIRGFAHDGVRFIQGEVPSDTWLPKNQAYQRLAQEASGDILLFCGVDVRFAPDSIRQLVSLMQGKHKQMMSIMPARSPEARGRFTFVQAMRYWWEIVPPRRLFHRPPVMSSCWLITRTALTAAGSFAAVTRSILPEAYFAKRTIEHDGYSFMRSSATLGVQSVKQSADQRSTAIRMRYPQLHRRPEWVLLLTCAELFFLVLPFVIAIGGFWLPVGAGVQAMATAASVLLIVSYVLLARATRVNMLWFALVALPFVVLTDVGLLQYSMRQYELATVEWRGRNVCIPVMHVVPHLPKLPD
;
A
#
# COMPACT_ATOMS: atom_id res chain seq x y z
N MET A 1 40.85 -5.64 -8.23
CA MET A 1 39.61 -6.16 -8.82
C MET A 1 39.33 -7.60 -8.40
N THR A 2 40.17 -8.55 -8.69
CA THR A 2 39.96 -9.99 -8.43
C THR A 2 39.61 -10.30 -6.95
N ILE A 3 40.35 -9.72 -6.01
CA ILE A 3 40.12 -9.91 -4.57
C ILE A 3 38.72 -9.42 -4.18
N MET A 4 38.25 -8.30 -4.69
CA MET A 4 36.93 -7.74 -4.36
C MET A 4 35.78 -8.59 -4.91
N VAL A 5 35.95 -9.14 -6.11
CA VAL A 5 35.01 -10.11 -6.70
C VAL A 5 34.98 -11.41 -5.90
N ILE A 6 36.15 -11.89 -5.46
CA ILE A 6 36.26 -13.07 -4.61
C ILE A 6 35.54 -12.86 -3.26
N LEU A 7 35.73 -11.71 -2.60
CA LEU A 7 35.07 -11.40 -1.34
C LEU A 7 33.54 -11.34 -1.51
N LEU A 8 33.05 -10.74 -2.59
CA LEU A 8 31.63 -10.68 -2.91
C LEU A 8 31.06 -12.09 -3.17
N ALA A 9 31.78 -12.92 -3.94
CA ALA A 9 31.38 -14.29 -4.23
C ALA A 9 31.40 -15.18 -2.97
N LEU A 10 32.45 -15.08 -2.15
CA LEU A 10 32.54 -15.82 -0.89
C LEU A 10 31.43 -15.44 0.08
N GLY A 11 31.13 -14.16 0.22
CA GLY A 11 30.00 -13.71 1.04
C GLY A 11 28.67 -14.27 0.55
N ALA A 12 28.41 -14.26 -0.75
CA ALA A 12 27.20 -14.81 -1.34
C ALA A 12 27.11 -16.33 -1.18
N LEU A 13 28.21 -17.05 -1.45
CA LEU A 13 28.28 -18.52 -1.28
C LEU A 13 28.09 -18.95 0.17
N LEU A 14 28.74 -18.24 1.11
CA LEU A 14 28.59 -18.51 2.55
C LEU A 14 27.13 -18.37 2.97
N GLU A 15 26.42 -17.38 2.48
CA GLU A 15 25.01 -17.18 2.82
C GLU A 15 24.11 -18.24 2.18
N VAL A 16 24.31 -18.59 0.91
CA VAL A 16 23.59 -19.71 0.27
C VAL A 16 23.81 -21.00 1.06
N GLY A 17 25.05 -21.28 1.46
CA GLY A 17 25.40 -22.44 2.29
C GLY A 17 24.67 -22.44 3.64
N LEU A 18 24.58 -21.29 4.31
CA LEU A 18 23.87 -21.14 5.59
C LEU A 18 22.36 -21.37 5.50
N HIS A 19 21.76 -21.24 4.32
CA HIS A 19 20.35 -21.57 4.09
C HIS A 19 20.10 -23.06 3.87
N GLY A 20 21.10 -23.79 3.37
CA GLY A 20 21.04 -25.26 3.17
C GLY A 20 21.39 -26.05 4.42
N ILE A 21 22.31 -25.54 5.24
CA ILE A 21 22.80 -26.19 6.45
C ILE A 21 22.05 -25.59 7.66
N ARG A 22 21.71 -26.41 8.64
CA ARG A 22 21.08 -25.98 9.91
C ARG A 22 22.10 -25.91 11.06
N PRO A 23 23.05 -24.96 11.06
CA PRO A 23 23.97 -24.81 12.17
C PRO A 23 23.26 -24.29 13.42
N LEU A 24 23.87 -24.47 14.57
CA LEU A 24 23.41 -23.87 15.83
C LEU A 24 23.18 -22.37 15.67
N TRP A 25 22.08 -21.85 16.21
CA TRP A 25 21.65 -20.45 16.00
C TRP A 25 22.73 -19.40 16.32
N ARG A 26 23.51 -19.61 17.37
CA ARG A 26 24.59 -18.68 17.76
C ARG A 26 25.68 -18.56 16.70
N VAL A 27 26.11 -19.68 16.14
CA VAL A 27 27.12 -19.75 15.07
C VAL A 27 26.54 -19.12 13.78
N ARG A 28 25.27 -19.41 13.48
CA ARG A 28 24.59 -18.85 12.32
C ARG A 28 24.49 -17.33 12.36
N ARG A 29 24.19 -16.72 13.51
CA ARG A 29 24.18 -15.25 13.69
C ARG A 29 25.49 -14.61 13.24
N THR A 30 26.59 -15.15 13.72
CA THR A 30 27.94 -14.64 13.40
C THR A 30 28.25 -14.81 11.91
N LEU A 31 27.95 -15.99 11.36
CA LEU A 31 28.24 -16.29 9.96
C LEU A 31 27.42 -15.44 8.98
N VAL A 32 26.14 -15.15 9.28
CA VAL A 32 25.30 -14.26 8.47
C VAL A 32 25.88 -12.84 8.46
N LEU A 33 26.32 -12.33 9.60
CA LEU A 33 26.97 -11.01 9.67
C LEU A 33 28.29 -10.96 8.91
N ILE A 34 29.11 -12.03 9.01
CA ILE A 34 30.36 -12.14 8.25
C ILE A 34 30.03 -12.16 6.74
N ALA A 35 29.06 -12.95 6.29
CA ALA A 35 28.64 -13.00 4.90
C ALA A 35 28.20 -11.63 4.36
N ALA A 36 27.36 -10.91 5.14
CA ALA A 36 26.91 -9.57 4.79
C ALA A 36 28.05 -8.54 4.78
N ALA A 37 28.98 -8.63 5.73
CA ALA A 37 30.17 -7.76 5.76
C ALA A 37 31.09 -8.01 4.58
N LEU A 38 31.36 -9.27 4.21
CA LEU A 38 32.18 -9.61 3.02
C LEU A 38 31.56 -9.07 1.75
N THR A 39 30.24 -9.19 1.56
CA THR A 39 29.57 -8.64 0.37
C THR A 39 29.59 -7.11 0.36
N ALA A 40 29.43 -6.44 1.49
CA ALA A 40 29.50 -4.98 1.58
C ALA A 40 30.93 -4.47 1.30
N PHE A 41 31.95 -5.14 1.85
CA PHE A 41 33.33 -4.77 1.63
C PHE A 41 33.77 -5.00 0.20
N GLY A 42 33.41 -6.15 -0.39
CA GLY A 42 33.66 -6.45 -1.81
C GLY A 42 33.00 -5.45 -2.74
N SER A 43 31.74 -5.07 -2.47
CA SER A 43 31.01 -4.08 -3.27
C SER A 43 31.60 -2.67 -3.15
N GLY A 44 32.04 -2.27 -1.93
CA GLY A 44 32.71 -0.99 -1.68
C GLY A 44 34.03 -0.89 -2.43
N GLY A 45 34.84 -1.94 -2.38
CA GLY A 45 36.12 -2.00 -3.12
C GLY A 45 35.93 -1.97 -4.64
N LEU A 46 34.87 -2.60 -5.17
CA LEU A 46 34.52 -2.50 -6.59
C LEU A 46 34.12 -1.08 -6.99
N LEU A 47 33.36 -0.38 -6.15
CA LEU A 47 33.00 1.02 -6.39
C LEU A 47 34.23 1.93 -6.40
N MET A 48 35.17 1.72 -5.48
CA MET A 48 36.42 2.49 -5.45
C MET A 48 37.30 2.23 -6.66
N TRP A 49 37.30 1.01 -7.19
CA TRP A 49 38.10 0.62 -8.36
C TRP A 49 37.47 1.10 -9.68
N ARG A 50 36.17 0.96 -9.84
CA ARG A 50 35.41 1.40 -11.02
C ARG A 50 34.09 2.01 -10.61
N PRO A 51 34.08 3.32 -10.30
CA PRO A 51 32.86 4.01 -9.90
C PRO A 51 31.88 4.09 -11.08
N ASN A 52 30.76 3.38 -10.97
CA ASN A 52 29.62 3.46 -11.89
C ASN A 52 28.33 3.15 -11.17
N ILE A 53 27.20 3.36 -11.86
CA ILE A 53 25.85 3.16 -11.27
C ILE A 53 25.67 1.71 -10.81
N ALA A 54 26.19 0.71 -11.52
CA ALA A 54 26.04 -0.69 -11.14
C ALA A 54 26.85 -1.03 -9.88
N THR A 55 28.09 -0.57 -9.77
CA THR A 55 28.92 -0.78 -8.56
C THR A 55 28.37 0.00 -7.36
N GLY A 56 27.80 1.20 -7.59
CA GLY A 56 27.05 1.95 -6.58
C GLY A 56 25.80 1.21 -6.13
N GLY A 57 25.04 0.65 -7.06
CA GLY A 57 23.87 -0.18 -6.77
C GLY A 57 24.20 -1.44 -5.97
N LEU A 58 25.30 -2.13 -6.33
CA LEU A 58 25.79 -3.29 -5.56
C LEU A 58 26.14 -2.92 -4.12
N LEU A 59 26.81 -1.78 -3.92
CA LEU A 59 27.14 -1.31 -2.57
C LEU A 59 25.87 -0.97 -1.78
N LEU A 60 24.93 -0.26 -2.36
CA LEU A 60 23.66 0.10 -1.67
C LEU A 60 22.88 -1.15 -1.24
N VAL A 61 22.75 -2.15 -2.11
CA VAL A 61 22.07 -3.41 -1.77
C VAL A 61 22.83 -4.16 -0.67
N SER A 62 24.16 -4.18 -0.73
CA SER A 62 25.00 -4.84 0.27
C SER A 62 24.91 -4.16 1.64
N LEU A 63 24.93 -2.82 1.69
CA LEU A 63 24.77 -2.04 2.92
C LEU A 63 23.36 -2.20 3.51
N TYR A 64 22.32 -2.17 2.67
CA TYR A 64 20.95 -2.43 3.11
C TYR A 64 20.81 -3.81 3.74
N ARG A 65 21.42 -4.82 3.12
CA ARG A 65 21.45 -6.19 3.63
C ARG A 65 22.17 -6.28 4.97
N LEU A 66 23.39 -5.71 5.07
CA LEU A 66 24.15 -5.68 6.32
C LEU A 66 23.33 -5.02 7.45
N PHE A 67 22.70 -3.89 7.17
CA PHE A 67 21.85 -3.20 8.13
C PHE A 67 20.66 -4.05 8.56
N ASN A 68 20.02 -4.75 7.63
CA ASN A 68 18.90 -5.63 7.91
C ASN A 68 19.32 -6.82 8.78
N ASP A 69 20.46 -7.46 8.46
CA ASP A 69 20.98 -8.60 9.21
C ASP A 69 21.44 -8.21 10.63
N VAL A 70 22.08 -7.05 10.78
CA VAL A 70 22.42 -6.51 12.11
C VAL A 70 21.17 -6.30 12.96
N ARG A 71 20.09 -5.77 12.38
CA ARG A 71 18.83 -5.57 13.09
C ARG A 71 18.15 -6.89 13.49
N ILE A 72 18.16 -7.88 12.61
CA ILE A 72 17.64 -9.22 12.89
C ILE A 72 18.42 -9.87 14.03
N VAL A 73 19.73 -9.77 13.99
CA VAL A 73 20.61 -10.34 15.05
C VAL A 73 20.41 -9.63 16.39
N LYS A 74 20.18 -8.32 16.41
CA LYS A 74 19.90 -7.55 17.64
C LYS A 74 18.46 -7.72 18.14
N GLY A 75 17.52 -8.13 17.29
CA GLY A 75 16.13 -8.34 17.68
C GLY A 75 15.93 -9.59 18.54
N ARG A 76 15.08 -9.49 19.60
CA ARG A 76 14.72 -10.60 20.49
C ARG A 76 13.60 -11.47 19.91
N MET A 77 13.65 -11.83 18.64
CA MET A 77 12.57 -12.58 18.00
C MET A 77 12.70 -14.10 18.08
N HIS A 78 11.57 -14.79 18.03
CA HIS A 78 11.51 -16.27 18.10
C HIS A 78 12.23 -16.93 16.91
N GLU A 79 13.10 -17.88 17.18
CA GLU A 79 14.07 -18.49 16.27
C GLU A 79 13.46 -19.10 14.99
N ARG A 80 12.33 -19.79 15.09
CA ARG A 80 11.67 -20.45 13.93
C ARG A 80 11.05 -19.47 12.93
N TYR A 81 10.56 -18.36 13.41
CA TYR A 81 9.96 -17.31 12.57
C TYR A 81 11.03 -16.56 11.79
N LEU A 82 12.12 -16.21 12.44
CA LEU A 82 13.30 -15.59 11.83
C LEU A 82 13.89 -16.42 10.69
N LEU A 83 13.91 -17.75 10.82
CA LEU A 83 14.47 -18.63 9.79
C LEU A 83 13.71 -18.62 8.46
N ARG A 84 12.40 -18.46 8.51
CA ARG A 84 11.56 -18.49 7.30
C ARG A 84 11.54 -17.14 6.58
N THR A 85 11.48 -16.06 7.32
CA THR A 85 11.45 -14.68 6.81
C THR A 85 12.82 -14.22 6.34
N THR A 86 13.88 -14.46 7.11
CA THR A 86 15.25 -14.14 6.70
C THR A 86 15.66 -14.88 5.44
N ARG A 87 15.24 -16.14 5.26
CA ARG A 87 15.52 -16.90 4.04
C ARG A 87 14.96 -16.23 2.79
N ARG A 88 13.71 -15.76 2.82
CA ARG A 88 13.08 -15.10 1.66
C ARG A 88 13.72 -13.76 1.33
N THR A 89 13.93 -12.90 2.33
CA THR A 89 14.56 -11.59 2.14
C THR A 89 16.01 -11.71 1.70
N SER A 90 16.77 -12.65 2.26
CA SER A 90 18.15 -12.90 1.85
C SER A 90 18.25 -13.41 0.41
N PHE A 91 17.39 -14.35 0.00
CA PHE A 91 17.38 -14.80 -1.41
C PHE A 91 16.95 -13.72 -2.37
N ALA A 92 15.99 -12.86 -2.02
CA ALA A 92 15.59 -11.72 -2.85
C ALA A 92 16.76 -10.74 -3.02
N LEU A 93 17.46 -10.41 -1.94
CA LEU A 93 18.61 -9.50 -1.97
C LEU A 93 19.82 -10.11 -2.70
N LEU A 94 20.07 -11.42 -2.56
CA LEU A 94 21.09 -12.14 -3.34
C LEU A 94 20.73 -12.16 -4.82
N GLY A 95 19.47 -12.40 -5.15
CA GLY A 95 18.99 -12.33 -6.54
C GLY A 95 19.23 -10.95 -7.17
N TRP A 96 19.03 -9.88 -6.40
CA TRP A 96 19.36 -8.52 -6.81
C TRP A 96 20.84 -8.30 -7.05
N GLN A 97 21.66 -8.72 -6.12
CA GLN A 97 23.11 -8.60 -6.28
C GLN A 97 23.59 -9.37 -7.51
N ALA A 98 23.08 -10.60 -7.71
CA ALA A 98 23.39 -11.42 -8.88
C ALA A 98 22.89 -10.74 -10.18
N PHE A 99 21.69 -10.18 -10.17
CA PHE A 99 21.14 -9.48 -11.34
C PHE A 99 21.95 -8.23 -11.68
N ILE A 100 22.29 -7.37 -10.70
CA ILE A 100 23.12 -6.17 -10.94
C ILE A 100 24.51 -6.57 -11.42
N ALA A 101 25.12 -7.61 -10.83
CA ALA A 101 26.41 -8.12 -11.24
C ALA A 101 26.36 -8.69 -12.66
N ALA A 102 25.32 -9.45 -13.03
CA ALA A 102 25.12 -9.98 -14.36
C ALA A 102 24.92 -8.87 -15.40
N CYS A 103 24.11 -7.85 -15.08
CA CYS A 103 23.93 -6.67 -15.94
C CYS A 103 25.25 -5.92 -16.13
N TRP A 104 26.04 -5.78 -15.07
CA TRP A 104 27.37 -5.12 -15.15
C TRP A 104 28.35 -5.92 -15.97
N LEU A 105 28.43 -7.24 -15.82
CA LEU A 105 29.28 -8.12 -16.60
C LEU A 105 28.87 -8.14 -18.09
N ALA A 106 27.57 -8.23 -18.36
CA ALA A 106 27.02 -8.15 -19.70
C ALA A 106 27.37 -6.80 -20.37
N TRP A 107 27.26 -5.71 -19.62
CA TRP A 107 27.67 -4.37 -20.08
C TRP A 107 29.15 -4.31 -20.36
N GLN A 108 30.04 -4.86 -19.53
CA GLN A 108 31.49 -4.91 -19.73
C GLN A 108 31.87 -5.77 -20.94
N ALA A 109 31.16 -6.89 -21.15
CA ALA A 109 31.43 -7.80 -22.27
C ALA A 109 30.94 -7.23 -23.63
N TRP A 110 29.91 -6.37 -23.61
CA TRP A 110 29.21 -5.92 -24.81
C TRP A 110 29.50 -4.47 -25.17
N SER A 111 30.41 -3.78 -24.51
CA SER A 111 30.74 -2.37 -24.75
C SER A 111 31.89 -2.13 -25.73
N PRO A 112 31.70 -2.28 -27.05
CA PRO A 112 32.39 -1.48 -28.03
C PRO A 112 31.64 -0.17 -28.21
N TYR A 113 32.34 0.90 -28.33
CA TYR A 113 31.98 2.32 -28.22
C TYR A 113 30.76 2.86 -29.00
N HIS A 114 30.11 2.07 -29.87
CA HIS A 114 28.99 2.53 -30.69
C HIS A 114 27.58 2.03 -30.25
N VAL A 115 27.50 0.97 -29.43
CA VAL A 115 26.22 0.41 -29.00
C VAL A 115 25.60 1.21 -27.86
N GLY A 116 26.39 1.98 -27.11
CA GLY A 116 25.95 2.77 -25.99
C GLY A 116 24.86 3.79 -26.32
N HIS A 117 24.99 4.50 -27.42
CA HIS A 117 24.01 5.51 -27.86
C HIS A 117 22.67 4.88 -28.26
N LEU A 118 22.69 3.71 -28.92
CA LEU A 118 21.48 2.99 -29.31
C LEU A 118 20.72 2.49 -28.06
N ILE A 119 21.44 1.94 -27.10
CA ILE A 119 20.83 1.45 -25.85
C ILE A 119 20.17 2.60 -25.08
N TRP A 120 20.85 3.74 -24.94
CA TRP A 120 20.29 4.92 -24.31
C TRP A 120 19.07 5.46 -25.06
N ALA A 121 19.08 5.44 -26.39
CA ALA A 121 17.94 5.83 -27.20
C ALA A 121 16.74 4.89 -27.01
N VAL A 122 16.98 3.57 -26.97
CA VAL A 122 15.92 2.57 -26.68
C VAL A 122 15.34 2.76 -25.27
N ILE A 123 16.20 2.97 -24.28
CA ILE A 123 15.76 3.23 -22.90
C ILE A 123 14.90 4.49 -22.84
N ALA A 124 15.39 5.61 -23.36
CA ALA A 124 14.66 6.88 -23.36
C ALA A 124 13.36 6.79 -24.16
N GLY A 125 13.36 6.06 -25.29
CA GLY A 125 12.16 5.78 -26.08
C GLY A 125 11.11 4.97 -25.29
N ALA A 126 11.53 3.90 -24.62
CA ALA A 126 10.65 3.09 -23.76
C ALA A 126 10.07 3.91 -22.61
N GLN A 127 10.88 4.77 -21.99
CA GLN A 127 10.44 5.70 -20.95
C GLN A 127 9.43 6.73 -21.48
N GLY A 128 9.67 7.29 -22.66
CA GLY A 128 8.75 8.23 -23.32
C GLY A 128 7.41 7.60 -23.61
N VAL A 129 7.39 6.39 -24.19
CA VAL A 129 6.16 5.63 -24.46
C VAL A 129 5.43 5.31 -23.16
N SER A 130 6.14 4.85 -22.15
CA SER A 130 5.56 4.55 -20.83
C SER A 130 4.95 5.79 -20.18
N ALA A 131 5.64 6.94 -20.22
CA ALA A 131 5.13 8.20 -19.70
C ALA A 131 3.86 8.67 -20.43
N LEU A 132 3.82 8.53 -21.76
CA LEU A 132 2.63 8.86 -22.58
C LEU A 132 1.45 7.95 -22.21
N VAL A 133 1.67 6.64 -22.14
CA VAL A 133 0.66 5.66 -21.72
C VAL A 133 0.14 6.00 -20.32
N LEU A 134 1.01 6.43 -19.44
CA LEU A 134 0.67 6.80 -18.07
C LEU A 134 -0.19 8.07 -18.03
N VAL A 135 0.12 9.11 -18.82
CA VAL A 135 -0.73 10.31 -18.95
C VAL A 135 -2.13 9.94 -19.46
N ILE A 136 -2.20 9.18 -20.54
CA ILE A 136 -3.48 8.76 -21.15
C ILE A 136 -4.30 7.95 -20.12
N SER A 137 -3.65 7.01 -19.43
CA SER A 137 -4.29 6.17 -18.42
C SER A 137 -4.76 7.01 -17.22
N THR A 138 -3.96 7.99 -16.78
CA THR A 138 -4.32 8.91 -15.71
C THR A 138 -5.55 9.74 -16.08
N VAL A 139 -5.55 10.37 -17.25
CA VAL A 139 -6.70 11.17 -17.72
C VAL A 139 -7.97 10.32 -17.82
N ARG A 140 -7.88 9.14 -18.44
CA ARG A 140 -9.03 8.22 -18.56
C ARG A 140 -9.55 7.78 -17.19
N SER A 141 -8.67 7.46 -16.27
CA SER A 141 -9.02 7.00 -14.91
C SER A 141 -9.65 8.12 -14.09
N ILE A 142 -9.09 9.34 -14.15
CA ILE A 142 -9.67 10.51 -13.51
C ILE A 142 -11.10 10.76 -14.03
N ARG A 143 -11.32 10.74 -15.35
CA ARG A 143 -12.66 10.94 -15.93
C ARG A 143 -13.64 9.85 -15.49
N ARG A 144 -13.23 8.58 -15.50
CA ARG A 144 -14.11 7.45 -15.14
C ARG A 144 -14.48 7.41 -13.66
N THR A 145 -13.64 7.96 -12.78
CA THR A 145 -13.85 7.96 -11.33
C THR A 145 -14.45 9.26 -10.80
N THR A 146 -14.70 10.24 -11.68
CA THR A 146 -15.30 11.52 -11.27
C THR A 146 -16.76 11.30 -10.90
N TRP A 147 -17.18 11.90 -9.78
CA TRP A 147 -18.58 11.90 -9.34
C TRP A 147 -19.45 12.59 -10.40
N PRO A 148 -20.58 12.00 -10.79
CA PRO A 148 -21.46 12.61 -11.80
C PRO A 148 -22.07 13.93 -11.29
N THR A 149 -22.35 14.84 -12.20
CA THR A 149 -22.98 16.12 -11.89
C THR A 149 -24.44 15.92 -11.47
N GLU A 150 -25.12 14.98 -12.12
CA GLU A 150 -26.48 14.61 -11.84
C GLU A 150 -26.54 13.22 -11.22
N VAL A 151 -27.23 13.13 -10.10
CA VAL A 151 -27.49 11.87 -9.39
C VAL A 151 -28.99 11.60 -9.47
N PRO A 152 -29.41 10.37 -9.75
CA PRO A 152 -30.83 10.03 -9.76
C PRO A 152 -31.49 10.46 -8.45
N HIS A 153 -32.63 11.12 -8.52
CA HIS A 153 -33.38 11.52 -7.34
C HIS A 153 -34.37 10.40 -6.99
N LEU A 154 -34.18 9.80 -5.81
CA LEU A 154 -35.10 8.81 -5.26
C LEU A 154 -35.97 9.47 -4.17
N SER A 155 -37.28 9.21 -4.21
CA SER A 155 -38.20 9.58 -3.15
C SER A 155 -37.90 8.79 -1.87
N ASP A 156 -38.31 9.28 -0.72
CA ASP A 156 -38.05 8.63 0.57
C ASP A 156 -38.63 7.20 0.65
N SER A 157 -39.73 6.95 -0.04
CA SER A 157 -40.32 5.62 -0.16
C SER A 157 -39.46 4.62 -0.92
N GLN A 158 -38.75 5.10 -1.95
CA GLN A 158 -37.88 4.27 -2.82
C GLN A 158 -36.49 4.02 -2.22
N LEU A 159 -36.09 4.79 -1.21
CA LEU A 159 -34.82 4.61 -0.53
C LEU A 159 -34.80 3.31 0.27
N PRO A 160 -33.79 2.43 0.08
CA PRO A 160 -33.61 1.24 0.93
C PRO A 160 -33.16 1.61 2.34
N THR A 161 -33.20 0.67 3.25
CA THR A 161 -32.62 0.82 4.58
C THR A 161 -31.08 0.77 4.51
N VAL A 162 -30.40 1.63 5.28
CA VAL A 162 -28.93 1.70 5.32
C VAL A 162 -28.43 1.53 6.74
N SER A 163 -27.50 0.60 6.95
CA SER A 163 -26.77 0.48 8.21
C SER A 163 -25.34 0.99 8.02
N VAL A 164 -24.96 2.02 8.76
CA VAL A 164 -23.58 2.53 8.83
C VAL A 164 -22.82 1.73 9.89
N ALA A 165 -21.74 1.07 9.49
CA ALA A 165 -20.95 0.16 10.31
C ALA A 165 -19.56 0.74 10.60
N ILE A 166 -19.29 1.09 11.85
CA ILE A 166 -18.08 1.78 12.30
C ILE A 166 -17.35 0.95 13.36
N PRO A 167 -16.19 0.36 13.06
CA PRO A 167 -15.34 -0.21 14.10
C PRO A 167 -14.49 0.90 14.71
N ALA A 168 -14.55 1.05 16.02
CA ALA A 168 -13.78 2.04 16.79
C ALA A 168 -12.83 1.34 17.76
N ARG A 169 -11.58 1.84 17.85
CA ARG A 169 -10.63 1.38 18.86
C ARG A 169 -9.69 2.51 19.25
N ASN A 170 -9.68 2.83 20.54
CA ASN A 170 -8.87 3.91 21.11
C ASN A 170 -9.06 5.24 20.35
N GLU A 171 -10.31 5.50 19.91
CA GLU A 171 -10.70 6.71 19.20
C GLU A 171 -11.23 7.76 20.18
N THR A 172 -11.10 9.03 19.83
CA THR A 172 -11.56 10.17 20.65
C THR A 172 -12.29 11.20 19.78
N ASP A 173 -11.76 12.39 19.64
CA ASP A 173 -12.44 13.53 18.98
C ASP A 173 -12.83 13.24 17.52
N ASP A 174 -12.04 12.42 16.80
CA ASP A 174 -12.41 12.00 15.44
C ASP A 174 -13.66 11.12 15.41
N LEU A 175 -13.88 10.28 16.42
CA LEU A 175 -15.08 9.47 16.55
C LEU A 175 -16.29 10.35 16.86
N GLU A 176 -16.16 11.27 17.81
CA GLU A 176 -17.22 12.19 18.18
C GLU A 176 -17.70 13.02 16.99
N ALA A 177 -16.76 13.65 16.27
CA ALA A 177 -17.06 14.42 15.08
C ALA A 177 -17.65 13.56 13.93
N CYS A 178 -17.23 12.30 13.79
CA CYS A 178 -17.80 11.37 12.83
C CYS A 178 -19.29 11.08 13.16
N LEU A 179 -19.60 10.80 14.41
CA LEU A 179 -20.96 10.52 14.86
C LEU A 179 -21.86 11.75 14.72
N GLN A 180 -21.39 12.94 15.10
CA GLN A 180 -22.12 14.20 14.88
C GLN A 180 -22.52 14.38 13.41
N ASN A 181 -21.62 14.10 12.48
CA ASN A 181 -21.91 14.22 11.04
C ASN A 181 -22.93 13.17 10.56
N LEU A 182 -22.89 11.95 11.10
CA LEU A 182 -23.81 10.89 10.71
C LEU A 182 -25.22 11.12 11.28
N VAL A 183 -25.33 11.57 12.52
CA VAL A 183 -26.60 11.96 13.14
C VAL A 183 -27.25 13.12 12.40
N ALA A 184 -26.46 14.06 11.88
CA ALA A 184 -26.93 15.18 11.06
C ALA A 184 -27.31 14.79 9.62
N SER A 185 -27.31 13.50 9.27
CA SER A 185 -27.66 13.04 7.92
C SER A 185 -29.16 13.16 7.63
N ASN A 186 -29.51 13.65 6.42
CA ASN A 186 -30.87 13.75 5.92
C ASN A 186 -31.44 12.41 5.39
N TYR A 187 -30.77 11.28 5.67
CA TYR A 187 -31.22 9.97 5.20
C TYR A 187 -32.32 9.39 6.10
N PRO A 188 -33.56 9.15 5.59
CA PRO A 188 -34.71 8.86 6.47
C PRO A 188 -34.70 7.45 7.09
N LYS A 189 -33.98 6.50 6.49
CA LYS A 189 -33.95 5.08 6.92
C LYS A 189 -32.53 4.66 7.29
N LEU A 190 -31.90 5.41 8.22
CA LEU A 190 -30.52 5.24 8.62
C LEU A 190 -30.41 4.55 9.98
N GLU A 191 -29.63 3.51 10.06
CA GLU A 191 -29.18 2.86 11.29
C GLU A 191 -27.67 3.11 11.46
N ILE A 192 -27.23 3.53 12.63
CA ILE A 192 -25.81 3.78 12.92
C ILE A 192 -25.34 2.80 13.98
N LEU A 193 -24.36 1.97 13.64
CA LEU A 193 -23.78 0.93 14.48
C LEU A 193 -22.31 1.23 14.72
N VAL A 194 -21.94 1.32 16.00
CA VAL A 194 -20.52 1.52 16.39
C VAL A 194 -20.10 0.38 17.28
N LEU A 195 -19.07 -0.33 16.87
CA LEU A 195 -18.48 -1.40 17.64
C LEU A 195 -17.18 -0.92 18.29
N ASP A 196 -17.14 -0.96 19.62
CA ASP A 196 -15.92 -0.76 20.40
C ASP A 196 -15.06 -2.03 20.38
N ASP A 197 -14.01 -2.02 19.58
CA ASP A 197 -13.09 -3.17 19.42
C ASP A 197 -12.11 -3.26 20.61
N CYS A 198 -12.64 -3.47 21.81
CA CYS A 198 -11.90 -3.59 23.06
C CYS A 198 -10.92 -2.42 23.28
N SER A 199 -11.41 -1.19 23.27
CA SER A 199 -10.59 -0.02 23.56
C SER A 199 -9.98 -0.09 24.96
N GLN A 200 -8.74 0.36 25.07
CA GLN A 200 -8.02 0.45 26.35
C GLN A 200 -8.34 1.74 27.11
N ASN A 201 -8.74 2.78 26.36
CA ASN A 201 -9.21 4.03 26.94
C ASN A 201 -10.71 3.93 27.27
N LYS A 202 -11.17 4.63 28.31
CA LYS A 202 -12.58 4.70 28.70
C LYS A 202 -13.38 5.67 27.82
N ARG A 203 -12.71 6.62 27.15
CA ARG A 203 -13.35 7.68 26.39
C ARG A 203 -14.05 7.18 25.14
N THR A 204 -13.52 6.17 24.44
CA THR A 204 -14.18 5.59 23.25
C THR A 204 -15.59 5.08 23.55
N PRO A 205 -15.81 4.17 24.51
CA PRO A 205 -17.17 3.70 24.84
C PRO A 205 -18.04 4.80 25.46
N GLU A 206 -17.48 5.77 26.18
CA GLU A 206 -18.22 6.92 26.72
C GLU A 206 -18.78 7.79 25.60
N ILE A 207 -17.98 8.13 24.59
CA ILE A 207 -18.45 8.88 23.41
C ILE A 207 -19.59 8.13 22.73
N ILE A 208 -19.43 6.84 22.43
CA ILE A 208 -20.48 6.06 21.72
C ILE A 208 -21.79 6.08 22.51
N ARG A 209 -21.72 5.85 23.83
CA ARG A 209 -22.91 5.88 24.71
C ARG A 209 -23.55 7.26 24.78
N GLY A 210 -22.77 8.33 24.68
CA GLY A 210 -23.26 9.70 24.62
C GLY A 210 -24.27 9.94 23.48
N PHE A 211 -24.09 9.23 22.36
CA PHE A 211 -24.98 9.32 21.19
C PHE A 211 -26.12 8.30 21.17
N ALA A 212 -26.33 7.55 22.26
CA ALA A 212 -27.41 6.56 22.32
C ALA A 212 -28.81 7.19 22.18
N HIS A 213 -29.00 8.40 22.69
CA HIS A 213 -30.25 9.15 22.54
C HIS A 213 -30.49 9.65 21.12
N ASP A 214 -29.43 9.78 20.32
CA ASP A 214 -29.47 10.15 18.91
C ASP A 214 -29.63 8.92 17.98
N GLY A 215 -29.92 7.73 18.55
CA GLY A 215 -30.16 6.50 17.79
C GLY A 215 -28.92 5.72 17.39
N VAL A 216 -27.74 6.07 17.92
CA VAL A 216 -26.52 5.29 17.70
C VAL A 216 -26.49 4.03 18.55
N ARG A 217 -26.40 2.87 17.93
CA ARG A 217 -26.32 1.57 18.63
C ARG A 217 -24.86 1.26 18.99
N PHE A 218 -24.63 1.13 20.29
CA PHE A 218 -23.36 0.64 20.83
C PHE A 218 -23.29 -0.88 20.79
N ILE A 219 -22.21 -1.42 20.20
CA ILE A 219 -21.91 -2.85 20.18
C ILE A 219 -20.58 -3.07 20.90
N GLN A 220 -20.61 -3.91 21.93
CA GLN A 220 -19.39 -4.32 22.61
C GLN A 220 -18.65 -5.34 21.76
N GLY A 221 -17.40 -5.06 21.42
CA GLY A 221 -16.50 -5.98 20.72
C GLY A 221 -15.94 -7.05 21.65
N GLU A 222 -15.54 -8.15 21.04
CA GLU A 222 -14.88 -9.25 21.72
C GLU A 222 -13.41 -9.30 21.36
N VAL A 223 -12.58 -9.89 22.24
CA VAL A 223 -11.16 -10.11 21.93
C VAL A 223 -11.06 -10.95 20.66
N PRO A 224 -10.33 -10.50 19.65
CA PRO A 224 -10.22 -11.22 18.40
C PRO A 224 -9.66 -12.63 18.59
N SER A 225 -10.29 -13.61 17.95
CA SER A 225 -9.77 -14.96 17.93
C SER A 225 -8.48 -15.04 17.09
N ASP A 226 -7.68 -16.07 17.34
CA ASP A 226 -6.40 -16.29 16.64
C ASP A 226 -6.54 -16.50 15.14
N THR A 227 -7.73 -16.76 14.64
CA THR A 227 -8.01 -16.99 13.22
C THR A 227 -8.46 -15.74 12.47
N TRP A 228 -8.75 -14.64 13.20
CA TRP A 228 -9.29 -13.41 12.64
C TRP A 228 -8.33 -12.22 12.78
N LEU A 229 -8.28 -11.37 11.77
CA LEU A 229 -7.78 -10.01 11.98
C LEU A 229 -8.84 -9.20 12.74
N PRO A 230 -8.44 -8.38 13.73
CA PRO A 230 -9.39 -7.63 14.57
C PRO A 230 -10.44 -6.84 13.77
N LYS A 231 -9.99 -6.10 12.76
CA LYS A 231 -10.86 -5.33 11.87
C LYS A 231 -11.93 -6.20 11.18
N ASN A 232 -11.55 -7.38 10.71
CA ASN A 232 -12.46 -8.25 9.97
C ASN A 232 -13.48 -8.90 10.92
N GLN A 233 -13.08 -9.25 12.14
CA GLN A 233 -13.99 -9.73 13.17
C GLN A 233 -14.99 -8.64 13.57
N ALA A 234 -14.52 -7.41 13.78
CA ALA A 234 -15.38 -6.27 14.06
C ALA A 234 -16.39 -6.01 12.93
N TYR A 235 -15.95 -6.05 11.69
CA TYR A 235 -16.85 -5.92 10.53
C TYR A 235 -17.83 -7.08 10.40
N GLN A 236 -17.43 -8.31 10.69
CA GLN A 236 -18.33 -9.46 10.72
C GLN A 236 -19.42 -9.26 11.75
N ARG A 237 -19.08 -8.83 12.97
CA ARG A 237 -20.04 -8.58 14.04
C ARG A 237 -20.98 -7.43 13.68
N LEU A 238 -20.45 -6.33 13.16
CA LEU A 238 -21.26 -5.20 12.67
C LEU A 238 -22.22 -5.63 11.56
N ALA A 239 -21.80 -6.45 10.61
CA ALA A 239 -22.64 -6.94 9.53
C ALA A 239 -23.76 -7.88 10.02
N GLN A 240 -23.52 -8.65 11.09
CA GLN A 240 -24.50 -9.51 11.73
C GLN A 240 -25.56 -8.70 12.50
N GLU A 241 -25.14 -7.65 13.20
CA GLU A 241 -26.02 -6.77 13.98
C GLU A 241 -26.81 -5.76 13.13
N ALA A 242 -26.30 -5.46 11.94
CA ALA A 242 -26.93 -4.52 11.02
C ALA A 242 -28.27 -5.06 10.50
N SER A 243 -29.29 -4.20 10.36
CA SER A 243 -30.62 -4.53 9.82
C SER A 243 -30.85 -4.04 8.38
N GLY A 244 -30.08 -3.06 7.91
CA GLY A 244 -30.27 -2.41 6.61
C GLY A 244 -30.01 -3.29 5.40
N ASP A 245 -30.63 -2.98 4.28
CA ASP A 245 -30.45 -3.63 2.97
C ASP A 245 -29.08 -3.32 2.37
N ILE A 246 -28.54 -2.14 2.69
CA ILE A 246 -27.22 -1.69 2.30
C ILE A 246 -26.37 -1.45 3.54
N LEU A 247 -25.18 -1.99 3.56
CA LEU A 247 -24.18 -1.74 4.60
C LEU A 247 -23.17 -0.72 4.09
N LEU A 248 -23.00 0.37 4.84
CA LEU A 248 -21.97 1.39 4.61
C LEU A 248 -20.87 1.21 5.65
N PHE A 249 -19.72 0.71 5.22
CA PHE A 249 -18.54 0.61 6.07
C PHE A 249 -17.72 1.88 5.96
N CYS A 250 -17.47 2.57 7.06
CA CYS A 250 -16.62 3.75 7.08
C CYS A 250 -15.66 3.76 8.26
N GLY A 251 -14.57 4.49 8.10
CA GLY A 251 -13.63 4.78 9.20
C GLY A 251 -14.06 6.02 9.96
N VAL A 252 -13.62 6.15 11.20
CA VAL A 252 -13.88 7.33 12.07
C VAL A 252 -13.26 8.63 11.50
N ASP A 253 -12.32 8.51 10.57
CA ASP A 253 -11.67 9.61 9.86
C ASP A 253 -12.44 10.12 8.64
N VAL A 254 -13.66 9.63 8.40
CA VAL A 254 -14.54 10.07 7.31
C VAL A 254 -15.60 11.03 7.83
N ARG A 255 -15.86 12.08 7.04
CA ARG A 255 -16.93 13.06 7.31
C ARG A 255 -17.89 13.06 6.14
N PHE A 256 -19.19 13.11 6.43
CA PHE A 256 -20.28 13.12 5.46
C PHE A 256 -20.99 14.46 5.54
N ALA A 257 -21.29 15.07 4.39
CA ALA A 257 -22.30 16.14 4.36
C ALA A 257 -23.70 15.56 4.54
N PRO A 258 -24.70 16.34 4.96
CA PRO A 258 -26.03 15.83 5.30
C PRO A 258 -26.68 14.96 4.21
N ASP A 259 -26.49 15.29 2.93
CA ASP A 259 -27.08 14.56 1.80
C ASP A 259 -26.13 13.51 1.18
N SER A 260 -24.93 13.33 1.71
CA SER A 260 -23.94 12.41 1.14
C SER A 260 -24.45 10.97 1.02
N ILE A 261 -25.08 10.43 2.08
CA ILE A 261 -25.56 9.05 2.09
C ILE A 261 -26.70 8.88 1.07
N ARG A 262 -27.61 9.85 0.98
CA ARG A 262 -28.69 9.85 -0.01
C ARG A 262 -28.12 9.80 -1.44
N GLN A 263 -27.17 10.65 -1.75
CA GLN A 263 -26.53 10.68 -3.06
C GLN A 263 -25.78 9.37 -3.40
N LEU A 264 -25.07 8.79 -2.43
CA LEU A 264 -24.36 7.52 -2.60
C LEU A 264 -25.33 6.39 -2.93
N VAL A 265 -26.38 6.25 -2.16
CA VAL A 265 -27.41 5.21 -2.35
C VAL A 265 -28.17 5.42 -3.66
N SER A 266 -28.58 6.65 -3.96
CA SER A 266 -29.29 6.97 -5.20
C SER A 266 -28.44 6.65 -6.43
N LEU A 267 -27.15 6.97 -6.42
CA LEU A 267 -26.23 6.63 -7.52
C LEU A 267 -26.02 5.10 -7.63
N MET A 268 -25.90 4.43 -6.49
CA MET A 268 -25.70 2.98 -6.45
C MET A 268 -26.92 2.25 -7.06
N GLN A 269 -28.13 2.64 -6.66
CA GLN A 269 -29.38 2.09 -7.17
C GLN A 269 -29.60 2.44 -8.65
N GLY A 270 -29.42 3.72 -9.04
CA GLY A 270 -29.60 4.15 -10.41
C GLY A 270 -28.63 3.53 -11.41
N LYS A 271 -27.46 3.07 -10.94
CA LYS A 271 -26.48 2.32 -11.76
C LYS A 271 -26.61 0.79 -11.58
N HIS A 272 -27.57 0.31 -10.85
CA HIS A 272 -27.76 -1.12 -10.52
C HIS A 272 -26.50 -1.78 -9.98
N LYS A 273 -25.76 -1.07 -9.09
CA LYS A 273 -24.53 -1.60 -8.50
C LYS A 273 -24.81 -2.29 -7.16
N GLN A 274 -24.10 -3.38 -6.93
CA GLN A 274 -24.17 -4.15 -5.69
C GLN A 274 -23.13 -3.68 -4.66
N MET A 275 -22.02 -3.09 -5.14
CA MET A 275 -20.99 -2.51 -4.29
C MET A 275 -20.45 -1.21 -4.90
N MET A 276 -20.21 -0.23 -4.05
CA MET A 276 -19.56 1.03 -4.40
C MET A 276 -18.48 1.36 -3.39
N SER A 277 -17.31 1.76 -3.87
CA SER A 277 -16.24 2.27 -3.02
C SER A 277 -15.95 3.71 -3.37
N ILE A 278 -15.85 4.54 -2.35
CA ILE A 278 -15.64 5.99 -2.48
C ILE A 278 -14.24 6.35 -1.98
N MET A 279 -13.54 7.08 -2.80
CA MET A 279 -12.33 7.76 -2.37
C MET A 279 -12.72 9.13 -1.79
N PRO A 280 -12.65 9.32 -0.47
CA PRO A 280 -12.99 10.58 0.16
C PRO A 280 -12.10 11.72 -0.36
N ALA A 281 -12.65 12.90 -0.50
CA ALA A 281 -11.86 14.08 -0.75
C ALA A 281 -11.05 14.43 0.50
N ARG A 282 -9.86 14.98 0.31
CA ARG A 282 -9.07 15.43 1.46
C ARG A 282 -9.71 16.66 2.08
N SER A 283 -9.88 16.63 3.42
CA SER A 283 -10.27 17.82 4.16
C SER A 283 -9.13 18.85 4.17
N PRO A 284 -9.44 20.17 4.11
CA PRO A 284 -8.45 21.23 4.30
C PRO A 284 -7.72 21.16 5.64
N GLU A 285 -8.35 20.59 6.65
CA GLU A 285 -7.80 20.39 8.01
C GLU A 285 -6.71 19.31 8.05
N ALA A 286 -6.72 18.37 7.12
CA ALA A 286 -5.74 17.31 7.03
C ALA A 286 -4.41 17.85 6.51
N ARG A 287 -3.52 18.28 7.42
CA ARG A 287 -2.23 18.92 7.13
C ARG A 287 -1.08 17.92 7.07
N GLY A 288 0.03 18.32 6.43
CA GLY A 288 1.31 17.63 6.46
C GLY A 288 1.89 17.25 5.10
N ARG A 289 3.21 17.05 5.07
CA ARG A 289 4.00 16.80 3.85
C ARG A 289 3.74 15.44 3.19
N PHE A 290 3.17 14.50 3.91
CA PHE A 290 2.85 13.16 3.37
C PHE A 290 1.76 13.21 2.27
N THR A 291 1.11 14.35 2.09
CA THR A 291 0.08 14.59 1.07
C THR A 291 0.54 14.25 -0.34
N PHE A 292 1.77 14.61 -0.68
CA PHE A 292 2.34 14.36 -2.00
C PHE A 292 2.57 12.85 -2.24
N VAL A 293 3.06 12.15 -1.21
CA VAL A 293 3.22 10.68 -1.26
C VAL A 293 1.86 9.99 -1.35
N GLN A 294 0.86 10.51 -0.64
CA GLN A 294 -0.50 9.98 -0.71
C GLN A 294 -1.12 10.14 -2.11
N ALA A 295 -0.86 11.25 -2.80
CA ALA A 295 -1.30 11.44 -4.17
C ALA A 295 -0.70 10.36 -5.10
N MET A 296 0.60 10.06 -4.98
CA MET A 296 1.22 8.96 -5.73
C MET A 296 0.62 7.61 -5.38
N ARG A 297 0.31 7.34 -4.12
CA ARG A 297 -0.37 6.11 -3.72
C ARG A 297 -1.74 5.96 -4.38
N TYR A 298 -2.49 7.05 -4.54
CA TYR A 298 -3.74 7.03 -5.29
C TYR A 298 -3.51 6.73 -6.78
N TRP A 299 -2.34 7.03 -7.31
CA TRP A 299 -1.97 6.61 -8.65
C TRP A 299 -2.08 5.09 -8.80
N TRP A 300 -1.51 4.34 -7.86
CA TRP A 300 -1.61 2.89 -7.80
C TRP A 300 -3.04 2.36 -7.58
N GLU A 301 -3.89 3.14 -6.91
CA GLU A 301 -5.29 2.75 -6.69
C GLU A 301 -6.18 3.04 -7.90
N ILE A 302 -5.91 4.11 -8.64
CA ILE A 302 -6.82 4.62 -9.68
C ILE A 302 -6.36 4.23 -11.09
N VAL A 303 -5.06 4.26 -11.38
CA VAL A 303 -4.51 4.27 -12.74
C VAL A 303 -4.10 2.90 -13.28
N PRO A 304 -3.54 1.94 -12.50
CA PRO A 304 -2.98 0.71 -13.05
C PRO A 304 -3.97 -0.12 -13.86
N PRO A 305 -3.50 -0.86 -14.86
CA PRO A 305 -4.36 -1.77 -15.63
C PRO A 305 -4.94 -2.82 -14.70
N ARG A 306 -6.23 -2.74 -14.43
CA ARG A 306 -6.97 -3.63 -13.52
C ARG A 306 -6.80 -5.11 -13.87
N ARG A 307 -6.67 -5.41 -15.18
CA ARG A 307 -6.49 -6.76 -15.70
C ARG A 307 -5.14 -7.38 -15.32
N LEU A 308 -4.08 -6.57 -15.24
CA LEU A 308 -2.73 -7.06 -14.99
C LEU A 308 -2.52 -7.45 -13.52
N PHE A 309 -3.12 -6.71 -12.60
CA PHE A 309 -2.96 -6.92 -11.15
C PHE A 309 -4.13 -7.66 -10.51
N HIS A 310 -5.15 -8.05 -11.29
CA HIS A 310 -6.36 -8.72 -10.81
C HIS A 310 -6.99 -8.07 -9.55
N ARG A 311 -6.81 -6.76 -9.41
CA ARG A 311 -7.24 -6.00 -8.25
C ARG A 311 -8.05 -4.78 -8.70
N PRO A 312 -9.35 -4.72 -8.35
CA PRO A 312 -10.14 -3.52 -8.57
C PRO A 312 -9.66 -2.41 -7.63
N PRO A 313 -9.75 -1.11 -8.03
CA PRO A 313 -9.54 -0.02 -7.11
C PRO A 313 -10.58 -0.08 -6.00
N VAL A 314 -10.15 0.07 -4.76
CA VAL A 314 -11.04 0.04 -3.60
C VAL A 314 -10.43 0.84 -2.45
N MET A 315 -11.25 1.57 -1.72
CA MET A 315 -10.85 2.29 -0.51
C MET A 315 -11.48 1.63 0.70
N SER A 316 -10.66 1.35 1.71
CA SER A 316 -11.12 0.76 2.97
C SER A 316 -11.81 1.77 3.90
N SER A 317 -11.68 3.07 3.61
CA SER A 317 -12.20 4.15 4.44
C SER A 317 -13.69 4.44 4.23
N CYS A 318 -14.24 4.16 3.03
CA CYS A 318 -15.64 4.37 2.72
C CYS A 318 -16.09 3.47 1.57
N TRP A 319 -16.98 2.52 1.85
CA TRP A 319 -17.54 1.64 0.83
C TRP A 319 -18.89 1.08 1.26
N LEU A 320 -19.75 0.89 0.28
CA LEU A 320 -21.11 0.36 0.44
C LEU A 320 -21.23 -0.98 -0.27
N ILE A 321 -22.03 -1.88 0.30
CA ILE A 321 -22.36 -3.15 -0.32
C ILE A 321 -23.79 -3.55 0.05
N THR A 322 -24.52 -4.15 -0.87
CA THR A 322 -25.85 -4.74 -0.55
C THR A 322 -25.66 -5.96 0.35
N ARG A 323 -26.58 -6.16 1.28
CA ARG A 323 -26.58 -7.33 2.18
C ARG A 323 -26.53 -8.64 1.37
N THR A 324 -27.31 -8.71 0.31
CA THR A 324 -27.35 -9.89 -0.58
C THR A 324 -25.99 -10.20 -1.20
N ALA A 325 -25.27 -9.19 -1.71
CA ALA A 325 -23.94 -9.37 -2.29
C ALA A 325 -22.90 -9.76 -1.23
N LEU A 326 -22.95 -9.15 -0.05
CA LEU A 326 -22.05 -9.50 1.06
C LEU A 326 -22.25 -10.95 1.50
N THR A 327 -23.48 -11.39 1.65
CA THR A 327 -23.83 -12.76 2.05
C THR A 327 -23.46 -13.76 0.96
N ALA A 328 -23.77 -13.48 -0.30
CA ALA A 328 -23.42 -14.33 -1.44
C ALA A 328 -21.89 -14.51 -1.60
N ALA A 329 -21.11 -13.49 -1.22
CA ALA A 329 -19.65 -13.57 -1.20
C ALA A 329 -19.07 -14.31 0.02
N GLY A 330 -19.90 -14.81 0.93
CA GLY A 330 -19.46 -15.54 2.14
C GLY A 330 -19.13 -14.64 3.33
N SER A 331 -19.55 -13.36 3.29
CA SER A 331 -19.32 -12.38 4.35
C SER A 331 -17.82 -12.26 4.73
N PHE A 332 -17.50 -11.65 5.85
CA PHE A 332 -16.12 -11.52 6.31
C PHE A 332 -15.50 -12.85 6.75
N ALA A 333 -16.31 -13.91 6.94
CA ALA A 333 -15.82 -15.25 7.21
C ALA A 333 -14.96 -15.82 6.04
N ALA A 334 -15.22 -15.41 4.79
CA ALA A 334 -14.41 -15.77 3.64
C ALA A 334 -13.03 -15.08 3.61
N VAL A 335 -12.85 -14.03 4.41
CA VAL A 335 -11.65 -13.15 4.37
C VAL A 335 -11.08 -12.85 5.75
N THR A 336 -11.18 -13.77 6.68
CA THR A 336 -10.81 -13.61 8.10
C THR A 336 -9.41 -12.98 8.30
N ARG A 337 -8.44 -13.35 7.49
CA ARG A 337 -7.03 -12.91 7.55
C ARG A 337 -6.63 -11.91 6.47
N SER A 338 -7.59 -11.40 5.70
CA SER A 338 -7.30 -10.42 4.65
C SER A 338 -7.07 -9.03 5.25
N ILE A 339 -5.98 -8.38 4.88
CA ILE A 339 -5.72 -6.98 5.23
C ILE A 339 -6.60 -6.02 4.41
N LEU A 340 -7.07 -6.49 3.25
CA LEU A 340 -7.92 -5.78 2.32
C LEU A 340 -9.19 -6.59 2.02
N PRO A 341 -10.08 -6.81 3.00
CA PRO A 341 -11.31 -7.59 2.81
C PRO A 341 -12.21 -6.98 1.72
N GLU A 342 -12.27 -5.65 1.67
CA GLU A 342 -13.04 -4.91 0.67
C GLU A 342 -12.61 -5.20 -0.77
N ALA A 343 -11.35 -5.51 -1.01
CA ALA A 343 -10.85 -5.88 -2.35
C ALA A 343 -11.39 -7.25 -2.82
N TYR A 344 -11.62 -8.17 -1.90
CA TYR A 344 -12.25 -9.44 -2.20
C TYR A 344 -13.70 -9.28 -2.67
N PHE A 345 -14.49 -8.49 -1.92
CA PHE A 345 -15.88 -8.21 -2.27
C PHE A 345 -15.99 -7.44 -3.59
N ALA A 346 -15.14 -6.44 -3.80
CA ALA A 346 -15.07 -5.71 -5.05
C ALA A 346 -14.74 -6.62 -6.25
N LYS A 347 -13.85 -7.61 -6.07
CA LYS A 347 -13.53 -8.58 -7.11
C LYS A 347 -14.73 -9.47 -7.46
N ARG A 348 -15.48 -9.93 -6.47
CA ARG A 348 -16.69 -10.74 -6.67
C ARG A 348 -17.81 -9.98 -7.38
N THR A 349 -18.04 -8.73 -6.97
CA THR A 349 -19.11 -7.92 -7.56
C THR A 349 -18.77 -7.40 -8.96
N ILE A 350 -17.49 -7.20 -9.29
CA ILE A 350 -17.07 -6.77 -10.64
C ILE A 350 -17.30 -7.83 -11.72
N GLU A 351 -17.31 -9.10 -11.35
CA GLU A 351 -17.57 -10.22 -12.27
C GLU A 351 -18.97 -10.12 -12.91
N HIS A 352 -19.91 -9.49 -12.22
CA HIS A 352 -21.30 -9.28 -12.67
C HIS A 352 -21.63 -7.80 -12.96
N ASP A 353 -20.62 -6.99 -13.29
CA ASP A 353 -20.72 -5.52 -13.44
C ASP A 353 -21.39 -4.81 -12.25
N GLY A 354 -21.42 -5.45 -11.10
CA GLY A 354 -22.03 -4.95 -9.86
C GLY A 354 -21.16 -3.96 -9.07
N TYR A 355 -19.98 -3.55 -9.56
CA TYR A 355 -19.03 -2.73 -8.83
C TYR A 355 -18.84 -1.34 -9.44
N SER A 356 -18.72 -0.32 -8.58
CA SER A 356 -18.33 1.03 -8.98
C SER A 356 -17.29 1.62 -8.02
N PHE A 357 -16.31 2.34 -8.58
CA PHE A 357 -15.34 3.12 -7.80
C PHE A 357 -15.41 4.57 -8.21
N MET A 358 -15.65 5.47 -7.25
CA MET A 358 -15.85 6.89 -7.51
C MET A 358 -14.99 7.73 -6.56
N ARG A 359 -14.60 8.93 -7.00
CA ARG A 359 -13.95 9.94 -6.16
C ARG A 359 -14.99 10.92 -5.66
N SER A 360 -14.89 11.29 -4.40
CA SER A 360 -15.76 12.32 -3.84
C SER A 360 -15.53 13.69 -4.50
N SER A 361 -16.62 14.43 -4.63
CA SER A 361 -16.65 15.81 -5.12
C SER A 361 -17.02 16.77 -3.99
N ALA A 362 -17.06 18.07 -4.32
CA ALA A 362 -17.60 19.07 -3.40
C ALA A 362 -19.10 18.88 -3.16
N THR A 363 -19.82 18.44 -4.20
CA THR A 363 -21.27 18.20 -4.15
C THR A 363 -21.61 16.96 -3.32
N LEU A 364 -20.84 15.87 -3.46
CA LEU A 364 -21.03 14.67 -2.63
C LEU A 364 -20.68 14.91 -1.17
N GLY A 365 -19.64 15.69 -0.89
CA GLY A 365 -19.27 16.08 0.47
C GLY A 365 -18.66 15.00 1.35
N VAL A 366 -18.22 13.86 0.81
CA VAL A 366 -17.50 12.84 1.58
C VAL A 366 -16.02 13.23 1.66
N GLN A 367 -15.52 13.46 2.88
CA GLN A 367 -14.16 13.94 3.15
C GLN A 367 -13.42 13.02 4.12
N SER A 368 -12.09 13.02 4.05
CA SER A 368 -11.21 12.38 5.04
C SER A 368 -10.39 13.44 5.76
N VAL A 369 -10.45 13.40 7.08
CA VAL A 369 -9.66 14.28 8.00
C VAL A 369 -8.35 13.64 8.42
N LYS A 370 -8.01 12.49 7.87
CA LYS A 370 -6.87 11.68 8.24
C LYS A 370 -5.56 12.43 8.19
N GLN A 371 -4.86 12.50 9.32
CA GLN A 371 -3.60 13.22 9.45
C GLN A 371 -2.44 12.49 8.74
N SER A 372 -1.36 13.21 8.44
CA SER A 372 -0.20 12.67 7.72
C SER A 372 0.48 11.49 8.42
N ALA A 373 0.51 11.45 9.75
CA ALA A 373 1.05 10.36 10.54
C ALA A 373 0.25 9.07 10.32
N ASP A 374 -1.09 9.16 10.39
CA ASP A 374 -1.99 8.02 10.16
C ASP A 374 -1.99 7.57 8.71
N GLN A 375 -1.84 8.49 7.76
CA GLN A 375 -1.68 8.16 6.35
C GLN A 375 -0.39 7.35 6.12
N ARG A 376 0.73 7.74 6.74
CA ARG A 376 2.01 7.03 6.69
C ARG A 376 1.89 5.64 7.32
N SER A 377 1.30 5.54 8.50
CA SER A 377 1.05 4.27 9.18
C SER A 377 0.20 3.32 8.33
N THR A 378 -0.86 3.85 7.71
CA THR A 378 -1.69 3.09 6.76
C THR A 378 -0.90 2.65 5.53
N ALA A 379 -0.01 3.51 4.99
CA ALA A 379 0.85 3.16 3.87
C ALA A 379 1.74 1.96 4.20
N ILE A 380 2.42 1.99 5.34
CA ILE A 380 3.29 0.91 5.81
C ILE A 380 2.49 -0.39 5.95
N ARG A 381 1.29 -0.33 6.52
CA ARG A 381 0.44 -1.51 6.72
C ARG A 381 -0.09 -2.11 5.41
N MET A 382 -0.33 -1.31 4.38
CA MET A 382 -1.03 -1.76 3.18
C MET A 382 -0.12 -2.07 1.98
N ARG A 383 1.06 -1.45 1.87
CA ARG A 383 1.88 -1.55 0.64
C ARG A 383 2.35 -2.96 0.32
N TYR A 384 2.94 -3.65 1.27
CA TYR A 384 3.44 -5.01 1.04
C TYR A 384 2.32 -6.05 0.85
N PRO A 385 1.21 -6.04 1.64
CA PRO A 385 0.05 -6.89 1.37
C PRO A 385 -0.60 -6.66 -0.01
N GLN A 386 -0.55 -5.45 -0.54
CA GLN A 386 -1.03 -5.17 -1.90
C GLN A 386 -0.26 -5.96 -2.98
N LEU A 387 0.97 -6.33 -2.69
CA LEU A 387 1.81 -7.20 -3.51
C LEU A 387 1.78 -8.66 -3.06
N HIS A 388 0.68 -9.07 -2.41
CA HIS A 388 0.47 -10.44 -1.92
C HIS A 388 1.57 -10.97 -0.99
N ARG A 389 2.29 -10.07 -0.32
CA ARG A 389 3.45 -10.37 0.53
C ARG A 389 4.54 -11.16 -0.21
N ARG A 390 4.78 -10.83 -1.47
CA ARG A 390 5.81 -11.44 -2.30
C ARG A 390 6.99 -10.49 -2.48
N PRO A 391 8.17 -10.80 -1.95
CA PRO A 391 9.36 -9.97 -2.10
C PRO A 391 9.77 -9.76 -3.56
N GLU A 392 9.48 -10.74 -4.43
CA GLU A 392 9.79 -10.68 -5.85
C GLU A 392 9.05 -9.52 -6.53
N TRP A 393 7.78 -9.31 -6.15
CA TRP A 393 6.99 -8.19 -6.66
C TRP A 393 7.44 -6.85 -6.11
N VAL A 394 7.90 -6.82 -4.84
CA VAL A 394 8.50 -5.60 -4.26
C VAL A 394 9.73 -5.20 -5.07
N LEU A 395 10.54 -6.17 -5.40
CA LEU A 395 11.74 -6.00 -6.19
C LEU A 395 11.42 -5.47 -7.59
N LEU A 396 10.55 -6.17 -8.31
CA LEU A 396 10.13 -5.78 -9.66
C LEU A 396 9.52 -4.38 -9.68
N LEU A 397 8.65 -4.07 -8.71
CA LEU A 397 8.02 -2.76 -8.62
C LEU A 397 9.04 -1.66 -8.32
N THR A 398 9.96 -1.91 -7.38
CA THR A 398 11.06 -0.96 -7.09
C THR A 398 11.88 -0.66 -8.33
N CYS A 399 12.28 -1.69 -9.08
CA CYS A 399 12.97 -1.51 -10.35
C CYS A 399 12.15 -0.70 -11.35
N ALA A 400 10.89 -1.05 -11.52
CA ALA A 400 10.02 -0.37 -12.47
C ALA A 400 9.83 1.11 -12.07
N GLU A 401 9.62 1.41 -10.78
CA GLU A 401 9.50 2.79 -10.30
C GLU A 401 10.79 3.58 -10.54
N LEU A 402 11.95 3.02 -10.20
CA LEU A 402 13.23 3.69 -10.42
C LEU A 402 13.53 3.87 -11.90
N PHE A 403 13.27 2.84 -12.72
CA PHE A 403 13.56 2.88 -14.15
C PHE A 403 12.63 3.81 -14.94
N PHE A 404 11.31 3.74 -14.67
CA PHE A 404 10.33 4.50 -15.44
C PHE A 404 9.98 5.86 -14.85
N LEU A 405 10.13 6.06 -13.53
CA LEU A 405 9.68 7.28 -12.86
C LEU A 405 10.82 8.15 -12.31
N VAL A 406 12.04 7.61 -12.14
CA VAL A 406 13.19 8.39 -11.63
C VAL A 406 14.26 8.55 -12.69
N LEU A 407 14.64 7.48 -13.40
CA LEU A 407 15.73 7.50 -14.36
C LEU A 407 15.53 8.54 -15.49
N PRO A 408 14.32 8.85 -16.01
CA PRO A 408 14.15 9.93 -16.97
C PRO A 408 14.67 11.28 -16.47
N PHE A 409 14.43 11.61 -15.20
CA PHE A 409 14.93 12.85 -14.59
C PHE A 409 16.46 12.84 -14.45
N VAL A 410 17.02 11.68 -14.09
CA VAL A 410 18.46 11.52 -13.97
C VAL A 410 19.14 11.72 -15.34
N ILE A 411 18.57 11.17 -16.41
CA ILE A 411 19.10 11.34 -17.78
C ILE A 411 18.90 12.78 -18.25
N ALA A 412 17.73 13.36 -18.02
CA ALA A 412 17.41 14.74 -18.45
C ALA A 412 18.37 15.76 -17.81
N ILE A 413 18.64 15.62 -16.52
CA ILE A 413 19.55 16.51 -15.78
C ILE A 413 21.00 16.09 -16.01
N GLY A 414 21.30 14.81 -15.92
CA GLY A 414 22.67 14.27 -16.05
C GLY A 414 23.25 14.45 -17.45
N GLY A 415 22.40 14.56 -18.48
CA GLY A 415 22.83 14.76 -19.86
C GLY A 415 23.64 16.04 -20.11
N PHE A 416 23.63 16.97 -19.16
CA PHE A 416 24.52 18.14 -19.19
C PHE A 416 25.98 17.79 -18.85
N TRP A 417 26.22 16.68 -18.19
CA TRP A 417 27.56 16.23 -17.76
C TRP A 417 27.93 14.83 -18.31
N LEU A 418 26.92 14.04 -18.71
CA LEU A 418 27.11 12.69 -19.21
C LEU A 418 27.07 12.67 -20.77
N PRO A 419 27.87 11.89 -21.44
CA PRO A 419 27.89 11.81 -22.91
C PRO A 419 26.75 10.94 -23.47
N VAL A 420 25.49 11.30 -23.14
CA VAL A 420 24.29 10.52 -23.54
C VAL A 420 23.74 10.94 -24.92
N GLY A 421 24.21 12.03 -25.48
CA GLY A 421 23.72 12.60 -26.74
C GLY A 421 22.46 13.46 -26.61
N ALA A 422 22.39 14.55 -27.37
CA ALA A 422 21.31 15.55 -27.26
C ALA A 422 19.89 14.97 -27.53
N GLY A 423 19.79 14.02 -28.47
CA GLY A 423 18.51 13.37 -28.78
C GLY A 423 17.97 12.53 -27.62
N VAL A 424 18.84 11.77 -26.95
CA VAL A 424 18.47 10.97 -25.77
C VAL A 424 18.05 11.88 -24.61
N GLN A 425 18.81 12.96 -24.38
CA GLN A 425 18.48 13.95 -23.37
C GLN A 425 17.13 14.63 -23.64
N ALA A 426 16.85 15.01 -24.88
CA ALA A 426 15.57 15.59 -25.28
C ALA A 426 14.39 14.62 -25.04
N MET A 427 14.55 13.33 -25.39
CA MET A 427 13.54 12.30 -25.14
C MET A 427 13.30 12.07 -23.66
N ALA A 428 14.34 12.01 -22.84
CA ALA A 428 14.23 11.86 -21.39
C ALA A 428 13.57 13.08 -20.73
N THR A 429 13.88 14.29 -21.23
CA THR A 429 13.24 15.53 -20.79
C THR A 429 11.74 15.51 -21.12
N ALA A 430 11.36 15.11 -22.34
CA ALA A 430 9.96 14.97 -22.73
C ALA A 430 9.23 13.94 -21.84
N ALA A 431 9.85 12.79 -21.57
CA ALA A 431 9.29 11.79 -20.66
C ALA A 431 9.10 12.36 -19.25
N SER A 432 10.08 13.10 -18.73
CA SER A 432 10.01 13.76 -17.40
C SER A 432 8.85 14.77 -17.33
N VAL A 433 8.66 15.58 -18.37
CA VAL A 433 7.55 16.53 -18.47
C VAL A 433 6.20 15.80 -18.48
N LEU A 434 6.05 14.73 -19.26
CA LEU A 434 4.83 13.92 -19.28
C LEU A 434 4.54 13.29 -17.92
N LEU A 435 5.55 12.80 -17.20
CA LEU A 435 5.39 12.26 -15.85
C LEU A 435 4.93 13.34 -14.86
N ILE A 436 5.53 14.53 -14.92
CA ILE A 436 5.12 15.69 -14.10
C ILE A 436 3.66 16.06 -14.40
N VAL A 437 3.29 16.16 -15.67
CA VAL A 437 1.90 16.46 -16.07
C VAL A 437 0.93 15.44 -15.50
N SER A 438 1.25 14.15 -15.65
CA SER A 438 0.43 13.06 -15.09
C SER A 438 0.27 13.17 -13.57
N TYR A 439 1.37 13.45 -12.86
CA TYR A 439 1.35 13.60 -11.40
C TYR A 439 0.59 14.84 -10.93
N VAL A 440 0.75 15.97 -11.61
CA VAL A 440 0.01 17.22 -11.31
C VAL A 440 -1.50 17.04 -11.54
N LEU A 441 -1.88 16.37 -12.62
CA LEU A 441 -3.30 16.03 -12.86
C LEU A 441 -3.89 15.20 -11.73
N LEU A 442 -3.12 14.22 -11.25
CA LEU A 442 -3.55 13.38 -10.14
C LEU A 442 -3.58 14.18 -8.81
N ALA A 443 -2.56 14.96 -8.52
CA ALA A 443 -2.49 15.81 -7.33
C ALA A 443 -3.70 16.77 -7.27
N ARG A 444 -4.03 17.39 -8.40
CA ARG A 444 -5.25 18.22 -8.55
C ARG A 444 -6.52 17.40 -8.31
N ALA A 445 -6.61 16.22 -8.89
CA ALA A 445 -7.78 15.35 -8.78
C ALA A 445 -7.99 14.82 -7.34
N THR A 446 -6.94 14.75 -6.54
CA THR A 446 -6.95 14.34 -5.13
C THR A 446 -6.95 15.51 -4.15
N ARG A 447 -7.13 16.75 -4.66
CA ARG A 447 -7.16 17.98 -3.90
C ARG A 447 -5.92 18.20 -3.02
N VAL A 448 -4.74 17.97 -3.59
CA VAL A 448 -3.48 18.33 -2.94
C VAL A 448 -3.33 19.85 -3.02
N ASN A 449 -3.10 20.47 -1.87
CA ASN A 449 -2.75 21.88 -1.80
C ASN A 449 -1.30 22.09 -2.29
N MET A 450 -0.96 23.31 -2.73
CA MET A 450 0.38 23.65 -3.22
C MET A 450 0.79 22.87 -4.49
N LEU A 451 -0.05 22.91 -5.51
CA LEU A 451 0.20 22.22 -6.79
C LEU A 451 1.54 22.60 -7.45
N TRP A 452 2.03 23.83 -7.24
CA TRP A 452 3.33 24.25 -7.75
C TRP A 452 4.49 23.38 -7.23
N PHE A 453 4.39 22.89 -5.98
CA PHE A 453 5.39 21.96 -5.44
C PHE A 453 5.33 20.58 -6.12
N ALA A 454 4.17 20.19 -6.63
CA ALA A 454 4.01 18.93 -7.38
C ALA A 454 4.88 18.89 -8.66
N LEU A 455 5.23 20.05 -9.22
CA LEU A 455 6.10 20.14 -10.41
C LEU A 455 7.52 19.58 -10.14
N VAL A 456 8.04 19.75 -8.94
CA VAL A 456 9.40 19.31 -8.56
C VAL A 456 9.41 18.11 -7.62
N ALA A 457 8.27 17.79 -6.99
CA ALA A 457 8.21 16.79 -5.94
C ALA A 457 8.32 15.35 -6.45
N LEU A 458 7.93 15.08 -7.69
CA LEU A 458 7.72 13.71 -8.18
C LEU A 458 8.90 12.76 -7.95
N PRO A 459 10.17 13.06 -8.30
CA PRO A 459 11.29 12.14 -8.05
C PRO A 459 11.45 11.81 -6.56
N PHE A 460 11.32 12.81 -5.69
CA PHE A 460 11.43 12.62 -4.23
C PHE A 460 10.27 11.83 -3.65
N VAL A 461 9.08 12.02 -4.19
CA VAL A 461 7.88 11.27 -3.81
C VAL A 461 8.02 9.80 -4.20
N VAL A 462 8.53 9.52 -5.40
CA VAL A 462 8.81 8.14 -5.86
C VAL A 462 9.83 7.47 -4.95
N LEU A 463 10.94 8.13 -4.66
CA LEU A 463 11.96 7.58 -3.75
C LEU A 463 11.39 7.33 -2.34
N THR A 464 10.52 8.22 -1.87
CA THR A 464 9.84 8.04 -0.57
C THR A 464 8.89 6.84 -0.61
N ASP A 465 8.12 6.65 -1.69
CA ASP A 465 7.21 5.51 -1.83
C ASP A 465 7.95 4.17 -1.94
N VAL A 466 9.06 4.15 -2.69
CA VAL A 466 9.99 3.00 -2.72
C VAL A 466 10.50 2.69 -1.30
N GLY A 467 10.95 3.70 -0.57
CA GLY A 467 11.40 3.53 0.82
C GLY A 467 10.30 3.00 1.74
N LEU A 468 9.08 3.49 1.59
CA LEU A 468 7.91 3.00 2.34
C LEU A 468 7.56 1.56 1.99
N LEU A 469 7.66 1.17 0.71
CA LEU A 469 7.41 -0.19 0.26
C LEU A 469 8.44 -1.17 0.88
N GLN A 470 9.72 -0.82 0.84
CA GLN A 470 10.78 -1.61 1.46
C GLN A 470 10.60 -1.69 2.98
N TYR A 471 10.22 -0.58 3.61
CA TYR A 471 9.95 -0.54 5.04
C TYR A 471 8.72 -1.38 5.41
N SER A 472 7.64 -1.33 4.62
CA SER A 472 6.45 -2.16 4.77
C SER A 472 6.80 -3.65 4.69
N MET A 473 7.52 -4.07 3.63
CA MET A 473 7.99 -5.45 3.48
C MET A 473 8.76 -5.91 4.72
N ARG A 474 9.71 -5.11 5.15
CA ARG A 474 10.53 -5.43 6.31
C ARG A 474 9.71 -5.58 7.59
N GLN A 475 8.76 -4.67 7.86
CA GLN A 475 7.92 -4.75 9.05
C GLN A 475 7.06 -6.02 9.06
N TYR A 476 6.53 -6.44 7.91
CA TYR A 476 5.78 -7.68 7.79
C TYR A 476 6.67 -8.93 7.92
N GLU A 477 7.85 -8.91 7.33
CA GLU A 477 8.78 -10.03 7.42
C GLU A 477 9.34 -10.20 8.84
N LEU A 478 9.40 -9.13 9.62
CA LEU A 478 9.78 -9.14 11.03
C LEU A 478 8.59 -9.25 11.99
N ALA A 479 7.36 -9.37 11.48
CA ALA A 479 6.13 -9.43 12.26
C ALA A 479 5.96 -8.29 13.27
N THR A 480 6.35 -7.08 12.89
CA THR A 480 6.34 -5.88 13.75
C THR A 480 5.31 -4.84 13.30
N VAL A 481 4.37 -5.20 12.42
CA VAL A 481 3.33 -4.27 11.99
C VAL A 481 2.28 -4.13 13.06
N GLU A 482 2.14 -2.92 13.57
CA GLU A 482 1.14 -2.58 14.60
C GLU A 482 0.02 -1.71 14.02
N TRP A 483 -1.17 -1.88 14.58
CA TRP A 483 -2.32 -1.02 14.35
C TRP A 483 -3.07 -0.81 15.66
N ARG A 484 -3.17 0.47 16.09
CA ARG A 484 -3.86 0.86 17.33
C ARG A 484 -3.46 -0.02 18.55
N GLY A 485 -2.16 -0.27 18.70
CA GLY A 485 -1.60 -1.07 19.79
C GLY A 485 -1.78 -2.59 19.65
N ARG A 486 -2.21 -3.07 18.47
CA ARG A 486 -2.27 -4.51 18.16
C ARG A 486 -1.34 -4.87 17.02
N ASN A 487 -0.61 -5.97 17.15
CA ASN A 487 0.18 -6.52 16.06
C ASN A 487 -0.76 -7.21 15.05
N VAL A 488 -0.78 -6.71 13.81
CA VAL A 488 -1.62 -7.26 12.73
C VAL A 488 -0.93 -8.43 11.98
N CYS A 489 0.29 -8.77 12.32
CA CYS A 489 0.99 -9.93 11.77
C CYS A 489 0.71 -11.20 12.56
N ILE A 490 0.19 -11.09 13.76
CA ILE A 490 -0.23 -12.21 14.61
C ILE A 490 -1.74 -12.42 14.40
N PRO A 491 -2.20 -13.63 14.26
CA PRO A 491 -1.56 -14.88 14.62
C PRO A 491 -1.14 -15.68 13.38
N VAL A 492 0.13 -15.82 13.16
CA VAL A 492 0.63 -16.71 12.09
C VAL A 492 1.05 -18.07 12.62
N MET A 493 1.14 -18.22 13.96
CA MET A 493 1.50 -19.47 14.60
C MET A 493 0.53 -19.78 15.75
N HIS A 494 -0.18 -20.90 15.65
CA HIS A 494 -0.66 -21.60 16.84
C HIS A 494 0.57 -22.11 17.60
N VAL A 495 0.89 -21.48 18.71
CA VAL A 495 1.68 -22.14 19.74
C VAL A 495 0.70 -23.14 20.38
N VAL A 496 0.80 -24.40 20.03
CA VAL A 496 0.12 -25.45 20.78
C VAL A 496 0.72 -25.43 22.18
N PRO A 497 -0.02 -25.02 23.21
CA PRO A 497 0.55 -24.82 24.54
C PRO A 497 0.97 -26.15 25.21
N HIS A 498 0.63 -27.27 24.62
CA HIS A 498 0.95 -28.60 25.13
C HIS A 498 1.54 -29.43 24.00
N LEU A 499 2.74 -29.92 24.21
CA LEU A 499 3.28 -31.02 23.42
C LEU A 499 2.30 -32.22 23.56
N PRO A 500 1.95 -32.91 22.47
CA PRO A 500 1.22 -34.16 22.60
C PRO A 500 1.98 -35.05 23.59
N LYS A 501 1.27 -35.61 24.57
CA LYS A 501 1.85 -36.61 25.45
C LYS A 501 2.37 -37.74 24.56
N LEU A 502 3.64 -38.11 24.74
CA LEU A 502 4.18 -39.31 24.14
C LEU A 502 3.32 -40.47 24.62
N PRO A 503 2.93 -41.40 23.74
CA PRO A 503 2.31 -42.64 24.20
C PRO A 503 3.31 -43.37 25.11
N ASP A 504 2.80 -43.78 26.29
CA ASP A 504 3.56 -44.59 27.24
C ASP A 504 4.01 -45.92 26.64
#